data_13bbcea37081aab40c3dd7a085ead666
#
_entry.id   13bbcea37081aab40c3dd7a085ead666
#
_cell.length_a   1.000
_cell.length_b   1.000
_cell.length_c   1.000
_cell.angle_alpha   90.00
_cell.angle_beta   90.00
_cell.angle_gamma   90.00
#
_symmetry.space_group_name_H-M   'P 1'
#
loop_
_entity.id
_entity.type
_entity.pdbx_description
1 polymer ?
#
loop_
_entity_poly.entity_id
_entity_poly.type
_entity_poly.pdbx_seq_one_letter_code
_entity_poly.pdbx_strand_id
1 'polypeptide(L)'
;VQRAKDHKEKVREGAIKTYFIRSREHLQRVMPEIILLCEHYGARAYINMAGKDFSSLQKLMLKKLAIDISEDNVRNPRSVLNSSAGELKSRMNRWIVDVDNPEQKDSIYNWLKNDLGDEAINIIEVPTVQCCHFITPKFNTKSFSMAFPDVDVHKNSMGTLLYYPESLSKQTNETL
;
A
#
# COMPACT_ATOMS: atom_id res chain seq x y z
N VAL A 1 8.86 -4.97 -2.20
CA VAL A 1 10.03 -4.20 -1.75
C VAL A 1 10.31 -3.11 -2.78
N GLN A 2 10.33 -1.87 -2.37
CA GLN A 2 10.51 -0.70 -3.21
C GLN A 2 11.61 0.19 -2.60
N ARG A 3 12.48 0.76 -3.43
CA ARG A 3 13.51 1.70 -2.95
C ARG A 3 12.85 2.93 -2.34
N ALA A 4 13.46 3.45 -1.26
CA ALA A 4 13.07 4.76 -0.73
C ALA A 4 13.34 5.84 -1.79
N LYS A 5 12.48 6.85 -1.86
CA LYS A 5 12.74 8.01 -2.72
C LYS A 5 13.87 8.82 -2.11
N ASP A 6 14.98 8.93 -2.81
CA ASP A 6 15.99 9.91 -2.49
C ASP A 6 15.66 11.20 -3.27
N HIS A 7 15.48 12.32 -2.58
CA HIS A 7 15.09 13.58 -3.20
C HIS A 7 16.17 14.20 -4.08
N LYS A 8 17.41 13.66 -4.05
CA LYS A 8 18.57 14.25 -4.74
C LYS A 8 19.00 13.52 -6.01
N GLU A 9 18.60 12.28 -6.22
CA GLU A 9 18.93 11.54 -7.44
C GLU A 9 17.65 10.99 -8.08
N LYS A 10 17.52 11.14 -9.40
CA LYS A 10 16.52 10.46 -10.24
C LYS A 10 16.84 8.95 -10.30
N VAL A 11 16.85 8.28 -9.15
CA VAL A 11 16.96 6.82 -9.10
C VAL A 11 15.68 6.25 -9.69
N ARG A 12 15.81 5.37 -10.68
CA ARG A 12 14.67 4.71 -11.33
C ARG A 12 13.75 4.09 -10.27
N GLU A 13 12.59 4.69 -10.09
CA GLU A 13 11.53 4.16 -9.23
C GLU A 13 11.15 2.77 -9.77
N GLY A 14 11.47 1.73 -9.01
CA GLY A 14 11.15 0.37 -9.41
C GLY A 14 11.04 -0.55 -8.21
N ALA A 15 10.07 -1.43 -8.22
CA ALA A 15 10.02 -2.48 -7.22
C ALA A 15 11.21 -3.42 -7.41
N ILE A 16 11.99 -3.62 -6.35
CA ILE A 16 13.12 -4.56 -6.32
C ILE A 16 12.59 -5.99 -6.47
N LYS A 17 11.58 -6.35 -5.67
CA LYS A 17 10.95 -7.66 -5.70
C LYS A 17 9.48 -7.57 -5.28
N THR A 18 8.65 -8.38 -5.92
CA THR A 18 7.23 -8.52 -5.59
C THR A 18 6.96 -9.95 -5.15
N TYR A 19 6.26 -10.10 -4.04
CA TYR A 19 5.86 -11.39 -3.48
C TYR A 19 4.35 -11.57 -3.60
N PHE A 20 3.91 -12.78 -3.96
CA PHE A 20 2.51 -13.16 -3.97
C PHE A 20 2.19 -13.92 -2.69
N ILE A 21 1.69 -13.21 -1.70
CA ILE A 21 1.42 -13.75 -0.37
C ILE A 21 0.07 -14.47 -0.38
N ARG A 22 0.08 -15.78 -0.09
CA ARG A 22 -1.12 -16.64 -0.11
C ARG A 22 -1.77 -16.80 1.25
N SER A 23 -0.99 -16.70 2.33
CA SER A 23 -1.44 -16.85 3.71
C SER A 23 -0.53 -16.08 4.67
N ARG A 24 -0.93 -15.98 5.94
CA ARG A 24 -0.11 -15.39 7.00
C ARG A 24 1.19 -16.18 7.22
N GLU A 25 1.12 -17.50 7.20
CA GLU A 25 2.28 -18.39 7.36
C GLU A 25 3.25 -18.21 6.18
N HIS A 26 2.72 -18.00 4.97
CA HIS A 26 3.56 -17.71 3.81
C HIS A 26 4.26 -16.36 3.99
N LEU A 27 3.57 -15.32 4.47
CA LEU A 27 4.19 -14.03 4.78
C LEU A 27 5.32 -14.20 5.80
N GLN A 28 5.06 -14.89 6.91
CA GLN A 28 6.07 -15.14 7.96
C GLN A 28 7.31 -15.84 7.42
N ARG A 29 7.14 -16.79 6.49
CA ARG A 29 8.25 -17.52 5.88
C ARG A 29 9.13 -16.65 4.99
N VAL A 30 8.55 -15.68 4.27
CA VAL A 30 9.30 -14.79 3.38
C VAL A 30 9.78 -13.50 4.04
N MET A 31 9.31 -13.20 5.26
CA MET A 31 9.71 -11.99 5.99
C MET A 31 11.23 -11.84 6.16
N PRO A 32 12.01 -12.88 6.51
CA PRO A 32 13.47 -12.74 6.62
C PRO A 32 14.11 -12.25 5.33
N GLU A 33 13.66 -12.75 4.18
CA GLU A 33 14.16 -12.30 2.87
C GLU A 33 13.73 -10.85 2.57
N ILE A 34 12.49 -10.48 2.91
CA ILE A 34 12.00 -9.11 2.74
C ILE A 34 12.85 -8.14 3.56
N ILE A 35 13.13 -8.46 4.82
CA ILE A 35 13.97 -7.66 5.71
C ILE A 35 15.37 -7.51 5.12
N LEU A 36 16.00 -8.63 4.73
CA LEU A 36 17.34 -8.63 4.13
C LEU A 36 17.42 -7.72 2.90
N LEU A 37 16.43 -7.78 2.01
CA LEU A 37 16.37 -6.92 0.83
C LEU A 37 16.18 -5.45 1.21
N CYS A 38 15.36 -5.15 2.20
CA CYS A 38 15.15 -3.78 2.67
C CYS A 38 16.43 -3.20 3.26
N GLU A 39 17.13 -3.96 4.12
CA GLU A 39 18.39 -3.54 4.73
C GLU A 39 19.50 -3.33 3.68
N HIS A 40 19.65 -4.30 2.75
CA HIS A 40 20.70 -4.26 1.75
C HIS A 40 20.53 -3.10 0.75
N TYR A 41 19.30 -2.78 0.36
CA TYR A 41 19.02 -1.76 -0.66
C TYR A 41 18.55 -0.42 -0.10
N GLY A 42 18.49 -0.24 1.21
CA GLY A 42 17.85 0.95 1.80
C GLY A 42 16.41 1.11 1.32
N ALA A 43 15.66 0.03 1.33
CA ALA A 43 14.35 -0.04 0.69
C ALA A 43 13.22 -0.20 1.70
N ARG A 44 11.99 0.08 1.27
CA ARG A 44 10.76 -0.13 2.06
C ARG A 44 9.97 -1.29 1.50
N ALA A 45 9.37 -2.09 2.36
CA ALA A 45 8.41 -3.11 1.98
C ALA A 45 6.99 -2.64 2.26
N TYR A 46 6.10 -2.82 1.28
CA TYR A 46 4.69 -2.51 1.40
C TYR A 46 3.86 -3.78 1.20
N ILE A 47 2.76 -3.90 1.93
CA ILE A 47 1.76 -4.94 1.71
C ILE A 47 0.48 -4.31 1.17
N ASN A 48 -0.05 -4.92 0.11
CA ASN A 48 -1.31 -4.47 -0.46
C ASN A 48 -2.49 -4.99 0.39
N MET A 49 -3.28 -4.08 0.93
CA MET A 49 -4.45 -4.40 1.74
C MET A 49 -5.65 -4.90 0.91
N ALA A 50 -5.64 -4.64 -0.39
CA ALA A 50 -6.67 -5.11 -1.31
C ALA A 50 -6.38 -6.55 -1.75
N GLY A 51 -6.69 -7.52 -0.90
CA GLY A 51 -6.56 -8.94 -1.26
C GLY A 51 -7.32 -9.29 -2.53
N LYS A 52 -6.66 -9.98 -3.46
CA LYS A 52 -7.23 -10.42 -4.74
C LYS A 52 -7.34 -11.94 -4.77
N ASP A 53 -8.36 -12.43 -5.47
CA ASP A 53 -8.45 -13.85 -5.74
C ASP A 53 -7.44 -14.24 -6.83
N PHE A 54 -6.48 -15.11 -6.47
CA PHE A 54 -5.41 -15.51 -7.40
C PHE A 54 -5.94 -16.28 -8.61
N SER A 55 -6.99 -17.09 -8.46
CA SER A 55 -7.59 -17.81 -9.58
C SER A 55 -8.20 -16.85 -10.59
N SER A 56 -8.97 -15.87 -10.10
CA SER A 56 -9.57 -14.82 -10.94
C SER A 56 -8.48 -13.95 -11.59
N LEU A 57 -7.41 -13.63 -10.85
CA LEU A 57 -6.28 -12.87 -11.37
C LEU A 57 -5.60 -13.61 -12.53
N GLN A 58 -5.28 -14.89 -12.34
CA GLN A 58 -4.67 -15.73 -13.39
C GLN A 58 -5.55 -15.84 -14.63
N LYS A 59 -6.86 -16.07 -14.47
CA LYS A 59 -7.80 -16.14 -15.59
C LYS A 59 -7.83 -14.84 -16.39
N LEU A 60 -7.87 -13.71 -15.69
CA LEU A 60 -7.90 -12.39 -16.34
C LEU A 60 -6.58 -12.08 -17.04
N MET A 61 -5.44 -12.44 -16.44
CA MET A 61 -4.12 -12.29 -17.07
C MET A 61 -4.02 -13.15 -18.36
N LEU A 62 -4.43 -14.41 -18.29
CA LEU A 62 -4.42 -15.30 -19.46
C LEU A 62 -5.29 -14.75 -20.59
N LYS A 63 -6.49 -14.25 -20.27
CA LYS A 63 -7.37 -13.60 -21.25
C LYS A 63 -6.69 -12.42 -21.92
N LYS A 64 -6.05 -11.52 -21.15
CA LYS A 64 -5.35 -10.36 -21.70
C LYS A 64 -4.15 -10.75 -22.56
N LEU A 65 -3.35 -11.70 -22.09
CA LEU A 65 -2.20 -12.20 -22.86
C LEU A 65 -2.65 -12.85 -24.18
N ALA A 66 -3.75 -13.62 -24.18
CA ALA A 66 -4.29 -14.21 -25.41
C ALA A 66 -4.73 -13.14 -26.42
N ILE A 67 -5.34 -12.04 -25.94
CA ILE A 67 -5.70 -10.91 -26.79
C ILE A 67 -4.44 -10.23 -27.33
N ASP A 68 -3.46 -9.94 -26.48
CA ASP A 68 -2.20 -9.33 -26.90
C ASP A 68 -1.50 -10.15 -27.98
N ILE A 69 -1.43 -11.48 -27.80
CA ILE A 69 -0.84 -12.38 -28.80
C ILE A 69 -1.63 -12.34 -30.13
N SER A 70 -2.95 -12.30 -30.07
CA SER A 70 -3.80 -12.26 -31.28
C SER A 70 -3.67 -10.94 -32.05
N GLU A 71 -3.31 -9.86 -31.35
CA GLU A 71 -3.12 -8.52 -31.92
C GLU A 71 -1.66 -8.20 -32.22
N ASP A 72 -0.76 -9.18 -32.11
CA ASP A 72 0.69 -9.03 -32.23
C ASP A 72 1.27 -7.93 -31.34
N ASN A 73 0.65 -7.76 -30.15
CA ASN A 73 1.01 -6.74 -29.17
C ASN A 73 1.80 -7.36 -28.00
N VAL A 74 3.07 -6.98 -27.89
CA VAL A 74 3.93 -7.48 -26.81
C VAL A 74 3.95 -6.52 -25.64
N ARG A 75 3.19 -6.85 -24.57
CA ARG A 75 3.23 -6.10 -23.33
C ARG A 75 4.14 -6.74 -22.28
N ASN A 76 4.74 -5.90 -21.43
CA ASN A 76 5.49 -6.39 -20.28
C ASN A 76 4.56 -7.20 -19.34
N PRO A 77 4.89 -8.47 -18.97
CA PRO A 77 4.06 -9.28 -18.10
C PRO A 77 3.66 -8.63 -16.78
N ARG A 78 4.53 -7.78 -16.22
CA ARG A 78 4.23 -7.00 -15.01
C ARG A 78 3.10 -5.99 -15.25
N SER A 79 3.07 -5.33 -16.41
CA SER A 79 2.00 -4.39 -16.73
C SER A 79 0.66 -5.11 -16.90
N VAL A 80 0.67 -6.31 -17.49
CA VAL A 80 -0.52 -7.16 -17.61
C VAL A 80 -1.04 -7.59 -16.24
N LEU A 81 -0.12 -8.01 -15.34
CA LEU A 81 -0.45 -8.35 -13.96
C LEU A 81 -1.09 -7.16 -13.21
N ASN A 82 -0.44 -5.99 -13.26
CA ASN A 82 -0.91 -4.79 -12.56
C ASN A 82 -2.28 -4.34 -13.07
N SER A 83 -2.45 -4.33 -14.39
CA SER A 83 -3.73 -4.02 -15.04
C SER A 83 -4.82 -5.00 -14.64
N SER A 84 -4.52 -6.30 -14.63
CA SER A 84 -5.46 -7.34 -14.21
C SER A 84 -5.83 -7.24 -12.73
N ALA A 85 -4.85 -6.96 -11.87
CA ALA A 85 -5.10 -6.74 -10.44
C ALA A 85 -5.94 -5.48 -10.18
N GLY A 86 -5.77 -4.42 -10.98
CA GLY A 86 -6.56 -3.19 -10.91
C GLY A 86 -8.03 -3.41 -11.26
N GLU A 87 -8.33 -4.26 -12.23
CA GLU A 87 -9.72 -4.56 -12.66
C GLU A 87 -10.48 -5.45 -11.67
N LEU A 88 -9.78 -6.30 -10.92
CA LEU A 88 -10.43 -7.16 -9.95
C LEU A 88 -10.90 -6.37 -8.73
N LYS A 89 -12.14 -6.63 -8.33
CA LYS A 89 -12.66 -6.09 -7.06
C LYS A 89 -11.82 -6.61 -5.89
N SER A 90 -11.53 -5.73 -4.94
CA SER A 90 -10.93 -6.14 -3.67
C SER A 90 -11.93 -6.94 -2.84
N ARG A 91 -11.44 -7.98 -2.14
CA ARG A 91 -12.23 -8.68 -1.13
C ARG A 91 -12.39 -7.84 0.16
N MET A 92 -11.45 -6.94 0.40
CA MET A 92 -11.48 -6.07 1.58
C MET A 92 -11.92 -4.66 1.17
N ASN A 93 -12.99 -4.21 1.79
CA ASN A 93 -13.61 -2.91 1.53
C ASN A 93 -13.06 -1.90 2.55
N ARG A 94 -11.72 -1.69 2.52
CA ARG A 94 -10.99 -0.85 3.46
C ARG A 94 -10.33 0.31 2.72
N TRP A 95 -10.27 1.44 3.41
CA TRP A 95 -9.55 2.63 2.96
C TRP A 95 -8.35 2.88 3.87
N ILE A 96 -7.37 3.61 3.35
CA ILE A 96 -6.22 4.06 4.13
C ILE A 96 -6.28 5.58 4.20
N VAL A 97 -6.24 6.11 5.39
CA VAL A 97 -6.03 7.54 5.66
C VAL A 97 -4.54 7.69 5.97
N ASP A 98 -3.83 8.46 5.16
CA ASP A 98 -2.39 8.68 5.30
C ASP A 98 -2.17 9.93 6.16
N VAL A 99 -1.65 9.73 7.36
CA VAL A 99 -1.42 10.81 8.33
C VAL A 99 0.07 11.06 8.41
N ASP A 100 0.52 12.15 7.80
CA ASP A 100 1.92 12.55 7.82
C ASP A 100 2.22 13.51 8.98
N ASN A 101 1.23 14.31 9.44
CA ASN A 101 1.41 15.24 10.55
C ASN A 101 0.95 14.62 11.88
N PRO A 102 1.89 14.35 12.83
CA PRO A 102 1.55 13.80 14.14
C PRO A 102 0.58 14.62 14.95
N GLU A 103 0.57 15.96 14.80
CA GLU A 103 -0.32 16.85 15.54
C GLU A 103 -1.80 16.68 15.16
N GLN A 104 -2.05 16.22 13.92
CA GLN A 104 -3.41 15.99 13.43
C GLN A 104 -3.94 14.59 13.76
N LYS A 105 -3.08 13.68 14.20
CA LYS A 105 -3.41 12.26 14.40
C LYS A 105 -4.64 12.06 15.26
N ASP A 106 -4.67 12.64 16.45
CA ASP A 106 -5.76 12.44 17.40
C ASP A 106 -7.07 13.08 16.90
N SER A 107 -6.98 14.22 16.25
CA SER A 107 -8.13 14.90 15.65
C SER A 107 -8.74 14.06 14.52
N ILE A 108 -7.90 13.49 13.65
CA ILE A 108 -8.33 12.60 12.56
C ILE A 108 -8.94 11.31 13.12
N TYR A 109 -8.30 10.70 14.12
CA TYR A 109 -8.83 9.49 14.75
C TYR A 109 -10.21 9.72 15.38
N ASN A 110 -10.37 10.81 16.12
CA ASN A 110 -11.64 11.16 16.76
C ASN A 110 -12.73 11.47 15.72
N TRP A 111 -12.38 12.14 14.63
CA TRP A 111 -13.31 12.40 13.54
C TRP A 111 -13.78 11.08 12.90
N LEU A 112 -12.86 10.18 12.57
CA LEU A 112 -13.16 8.86 12.01
C LEU A 112 -14.03 8.04 12.95
N LYS A 113 -13.74 8.08 14.25
CA LYS A 113 -14.52 7.39 15.27
C LYS A 113 -15.97 7.90 15.33
N ASN A 114 -16.17 9.19 15.21
CA ASN A 114 -17.50 9.80 15.23
C ASN A 114 -18.31 9.45 13.94
N ASP A 115 -17.68 9.50 12.77
CA ASP A 115 -18.34 9.20 11.49
C ASP A 115 -18.68 7.70 11.35
N LEU A 116 -17.82 6.81 11.85
CA LEU A 116 -17.96 5.37 11.77
C LEU A 116 -18.86 4.78 12.87
N GLY A 117 -19.06 5.46 13.99
CA GLY A 117 -19.84 4.96 15.13
C GLY A 117 -19.33 3.60 15.61
N ASP A 118 -20.21 2.59 15.66
CA ASP A 118 -19.85 1.24 16.12
C ASP A 118 -18.80 0.54 15.23
N GLU A 119 -18.69 0.92 13.96
CA GLU A 119 -17.66 0.38 13.06
C GLU A 119 -16.26 0.89 13.37
N ALA A 120 -16.11 1.91 14.22
CA ALA A 120 -14.82 2.47 14.62
C ALA A 120 -13.90 1.45 15.31
N ILE A 121 -14.47 0.40 15.92
CA ILE A 121 -13.69 -0.73 16.48
C ILE A 121 -12.82 -1.43 15.42
N ASN A 122 -13.14 -1.25 14.15
CA ASN A 122 -12.40 -1.82 13.03
C ASN A 122 -11.31 -0.88 12.48
N ILE A 123 -11.05 0.26 13.07
CA ILE A 123 -9.91 1.12 12.72
C ILE A 123 -8.63 0.43 13.20
N ILE A 124 -7.66 0.29 12.27
CA ILE A 124 -6.35 -0.28 12.56
C ILE A 124 -5.31 0.79 12.30
N GLU A 125 -4.54 1.14 13.31
CA GLU A 125 -3.39 2.03 13.17
C GLU A 125 -2.15 1.22 12.77
N VAL A 126 -1.45 1.69 11.74
CA VAL A 126 -0.18 1.13 11.28
C VAL A 126 0.86 2.23 11.29
N PRO A 127 1.93 2.12 12.09
CA PRO A 127 2.99 3.13 12.11
C PRO A 127 3.65 3.25 10.73
N THR A 128 3.99 4.48 10.35
CA THR A 128 4.80 4.78 9.16
C THR A 128 6.06 5.55 9.55
N VAL A 129 6.87 5.94 8.58
CA VAL A 129 8.10 6.70 8.85
C VAL A 129 7.80 8.11 9.36
N GLN A 130 6.71 8.74 8.89
CA GLN A 130 6.35 10.11 9.27
C GLN A 130 5.42 10.13 10.49
N CYS A 131 4.32 9.34 10.45
CA CYS A 131 3.38 9.20 11.54
C CYS A 131 2.66 7.85 11.49
N CYS A 132 1.50 7.78 10.82
CA CYS A 132 0.74 6.52 10.74
C CYS A 132 -0.23 6.47 9.55
N HIS A 133 -0.65 5.25 9.21
CA HIS A 133 -1.83 5.00 8.41
C HIS A 133 -2.98 4.53 9.29
N PHE A 134 -4.17 5.10 9.13
CA PHE A 134 -5.39 4.48 9.63
C PHE A 134 -6.05 3.65 8.53
N ILE A 135 -6.15 2.34 8.76
CA ILE A 135 -6.90 1.42 7.90
C ILE A 135 -8.33 1.36 8.44
N THR A 136 -9.30 1.83 7.66
CA THR A 136 -10.66 2.08 8.13
C THR A 136 -11.70 1.37 7.27
N PRO A 137 -12.91 1.12 7.78
CA PRO A 137 -14.10 0.92 6.96
C PRO A 137 -14.34 2.14 6.05
N LYS A 138 -15.32 2.08 5.19
CA LYS A 138 -15.72 3.23 4.37
C LYS A 138 -16.39 4.29 5.24
N PHE A 139 -16.05 5.53 5.02
CA PHE A 139 -16.58 6.70 5.71
C PHE A 139 -16.95 7.82 4.73
N ASN A 140 -17.53 8.92 5.21
CA ASN A 140 -17.89 10.07 4.38
C ASN A 140 -16.65 10.88 3.98
N THR A 141 -16.02 10.52 2.86
CA THR A 141 -14.80 11.19 2.39
C THR A 141 -15.03 12.64 1.98
N LYS A 142 -16.24 13.06 1.59
CA LYS A 142 -16.51 14.46 1.26
C LYS A 142 -16.43 15.33 2.51
N SER A 143 -17.09 14.93 3.59
CA SER A 143 -17.03 15.61 4.87
C SER A 143 -15.62 15.57 5.48
N PHE A 144 -14.93 14.45 5.30
CA PHE A 144 -13.53 14.27 5.74
C PHE A 144 -12.60 15.27 5.06
N SER A 145 -12.62 15.35 3.73
CA SER A 145 -11.76 16.27 2.97
C SER A 145 -12.07 17.75 3.23
N MET A 146 -13.27 18.07 3.69
CA MET A 146 -13.59 19.44 4.14
C MET A 146 -12.95 19.76 5.52
N ALA A 147 -12.86 18.76 6.40
CA ALA A 147 -12.26 18.91 7.73
C ALA A 147 -10.71 18.80 7.68
N PHE A 148 -10.19 17.97 6.78
CA PHE A 148 -8.75 17.67 6.64
C PHE A 148 -8.37 17.71 5.15
N PRO A 149 -8.23 18.89 4.54
CA PRO A 149 -7.98 19.03 3.11
C PRO A 149 -6.61 18.52 2.67
N ASP A 150 -5.63 18.50 3.57
CA ASP A 150 -4.24 18.10 3.30
C ASP A 150 -3.97 16.62 3.58
N VAL A 151 -5.00 15.85 3.97
CA VAL A 151 -4.87 14.44 4.33
C VAL A 151 -5.34 13.55 3.19
N ASP A 152 -4.44 12.69 2.72
CA ASP A 152 -4.75 11.77 1.63
C ASP A 152 -5.59 10.57 2.07
N VAL A 153 -6.62 10.24 1.27
CA VAL A 153 -7.46 9.05 1.47
C VAL A 153 -7.34 8.12 0.27
N HIS A 154 -6.73 6.96 0.51
CA HIS A 154 -6.52 5.95 -0.50
C HIS A 154 -7.63 4.89 -0.49
N LYS A 155 -8.46 4.87 -1.55
CA LYS A 155 -9.66 4.03 -1.65
C LYS A 155 -9.43 2.70 -2.35
N ASN A 156 -8.39 2.63 -3.20
CA ASN A 156 -8.16 1.47 -4.05
C ASN A 156 -6.70 1.00 -3.96
N SER A 157 -6.51 -0.25 -3.56
CA SER A 157 -5.28 -1.04 -3.66
C SER A 157 -3.98 -0.38 -3.17
N MET A 158 -4.04 0.50 -2.20
CA MET A 158 -2.82 1.07 -1.64
C MET A 158 -2.12 0.08 -0.73
N GLY A 159 -0.79 0.07 -0.84
CA GLY A 159 0.05 -0.67 0.07
C GLY A 159 0.23 0.10 1.38
N THR A 160 0.03 -0.56 2.51
CA THR A 160 0.52 -0.04 3.78
C THR A 160 1.94 -0.51 4.04
N LEU A 161 2.69 0.24 4.85
CA LEU A 161 4.07 -0.10 5.20
C LEU A 161 4.09 -1.42 5.97
N LEU A 162 4.91 -2.36 5.53
CA LEU A 162 5.13 -3.66 6.16
C LEU A 162 6.45 -3.68 6.94
N TYR A 163 7.49 -3.07 6.37
CA TYR A 163 8.81 -3.01 6.98
C TYR A 163 9.64 -1.88 6.36
N TYR A 164 10.48 -1.24 7.17
CA TYR A 164 11.53 -0.32 6.74
C TYR A 164 12.75 -0.45 7.67
N PRO A 165 13.99 -0.26 7.18
CA PRO A 165 15.20 -0.25 7.99
C PRO A 165 15.23 0.95 8.94
N GLU A 166 15.73 0.77 10.16
CA GLU A 166 15.91 1.87 11.12
C GLU A 166 16.87 2.95 10.62
N SER A 167 17.81 2.59 9.76
CA SER A 167 18.73 3.54 9.12
C SER A 167 18.02 4.61 8.31
N LEU A 168 16.82 4.31 7.78
CA LEU A 168 15.99 5.29 7.05
C LEU A 168 15.18 6.21 7.98
N SER A 169 14.93 5.81 9.23
CA SER A 169 14.21 6.65 10.20
C SER A 169 15.05 7.81 10.73
N LYS A 170 16.39 7.66 10.73
CA LYS A 170 17.32 8.69 11.23
C LYS A 170 17.58 9.82 10.24
N GLN A 171 17.40 9.58 8.93
CA GLN A 171 17.61 10.61 7.91
C GLN A 171 16.51 11.69 7.87
N THR A 172 15.34 11.40 8.43
CA THR A 172 14.21 12.35 8.46
C THR A 172 14.35 13.38 9.58
N ASN A 173 15.12 13.10 10.63
CA ASN A 173 15.30 13.98 11.79
C ASN A 173 16.49 14.95 11.68
N GLU A 174 17.33 14.84 10.65
CA GLU A 174 18.51 15.73 10.45
C GLU A 174 18.22 16.86 9.44
N THR A 175 16.99 16.99 8.94
CA THR A 175 16.63 17.98 7.91
C THR A 175 15.51 18.94 8.35
N LEU A 176 15.31 19.12 9.67
CA LEU A 176 14.44 20.14 10.27
C LEU A 176 15.26 21.24 10.94
#